data_bfaa72a105d939c33d00ed76ee29b004
#
_entry.id   bfaa72a105d939c33d00ed76ee29b004
#
_cell.length_a   1.000
_cell.length_b   1.000
_cell.length_c   1.000
_cell.angle_alpha   90.00
_cell.angle_beta   90.00
_cell.angle_gamma   90.00
#
_symmetry.space_group_name_H-M   'P 1'
#
loop_
_entity.id
_entity.type
_entity.pdbx_description
1 polymer ?
#
loop_
_entity_poly.entity_id
_entity_poly.type
_entity_poly.pdbx_seq_one_letter_code
_entity_poly.pdbx_strand_id
1 'polypeptide(L)' 'MITSVEKIYSKGTFDSYKMIKGGVEWSVPLAEDNTHYQEIQEWAK' A
#
# COMPACT_ATOMS: atom_id res chain seq x y z
N MET A 1 8.41 5.04 -8.85
CA MET A 1 8.71 5.43 -7.46
C MET A 1 7.45 5.80 -6.70
N ILE A 2 7.32 5.32 -5.48
CA ILE A 2 6.14 5.60 -4.66
C ILE A 2 6.15 7.03 -4.18
N THR A 3 5.05 7.74 -4.41
CA THR A 3 4.90 9.13 -3.98
C THR A 3 4.30 9.20 -2.57
N SER A 4 3.29 8.39 -2.30
CA SER A 4 2.67 8.34 -0.99
C SER A 4 1.94 7.04 -0.78
N VAL A 5 1.70 6.71 0.48
CA VAL A 5 0.98 5.49 0.86
C VAL A 5 0.00 5.85 1.96
N GLU A 6 -1.23 5.40 1.81
CA GLU A 6 -2.28 5.65 2.78
C GLU A 6 -2.83 4.31 3.28
N LYS A 7 -3.08 4.23 4.58
CA LYS A 7 -3.67 3.05 5.18
C LYS A 7 -5.18 3.15 5.12
N ILE A 8 -5.82 2.07 4.68
CA ILE A 8 -7.27 2.01 4.57
C ILE A 8 -7.80 1.08 5.66
N TYR A 9 -8.76 1.59 6.43
CA TYR A 9 -9.37 0.82 7.50
C TYR A 9 -10.83 0.57 7.18
N SER A 10 -11.33 -0.59 7.58
CA SER A 10 -12.73 -0.96 7.43
C SER A 10 -13.22 -1.44 8.80
N LYS A 11 -14.24 -0.78 9.34
CA LYS A 11 -14.82 -1.12 10.64
C LYS A 11 -13.75 -1.18 11.73
N GLY A 12 -12.80 -0.26 11.68
CA GLY A 12 -11.75 -0.18 12.69
C GLY A 12 -10.62 -1.18 12.48
N THR A 13 -10.66 -1.96 11.41
CA THR A 13 -9.64 -2.96 11.11
C THR A 13 -8.83 -2.54 9.89
N PHE A 14 -7.52 -2.70 9.97
CA PHE A 14 -6.64 -2.40 8.84
C PHE A 14 -6.96 -3.34 7.69
N ASP A 15 -7.36 -2.77 6.56
CA ASP A 15 -7.83 -3.54 5.41
C ASP A 15 -6.79 -3.65 4.30
N SER A 16 -6.25 -2.51 3.87
CA SER A 16 -5.31 -2.52 2.77
C SER A 16 -4.54 -1.20 2.71
N TYR A 17 -3.61 -1.13 1.76
CA TYR A 17 -2.89 0.12 1.47
C TYR A 17 -3.42 0.73 0.18
N LYS A 18 -3.36 2.05 0.12
CA LYS A 18 -3.61 2.80 -1.09
C LYS A 18 -2.31 3.50 -1.46
N MET A 19 -1.71 3.08 -2.55
CA MET A 19 -0.39 3.56 -2.97
C MET A 19 -0.52 4.48 -4.18
N ILE A 20 0.16 5.62 -4.13
CA ILE A 20 0.26 6.51 -5.29
C ILE A 20 1.66 6.36 -5.86
N LYS A 21 1.73 5.95 -7.10
CA LYS A 21 3.00 5.70 -7.77
C LYS A 21 2.92 6.21 -9.20
N GLY A 22 3.78 7.16 -9.54
CA GLY A 22 3.79 7.73 -10.88
C GLY A 22 2.49 8.41 -11.27
N GLY A 23 1.77 8.97 -10.29
CA GLY A 23 0.50 9.62 -10.55
C GLY A 23 -0.67 8.65 -10.68
N VAL A 24 -0.44 7.36 -10.42
CA VAL A 24 -1.47 6.34 -10.51
C VAL A 24 -1.76 5.80 -9.12
N GLU A 25 -3.05 5.65 -8.83
CA GLU A 25 -3.50 5.11 -7.56
C GLU A 25 -3.62 3.59 -7.65
N TRP A 26 -3.01 2.91 -6.70
CA TRP A 26 -3.01 1.44 -6.64
C TRP A 26 -3.62 0.98 -5.33
N SER A 27 -4.41 -0.06 -5.42
CA SER A 27 -4.97 -0.73 -4.24
C SER A 27 -4.12 -1.96 -3.96
N VAL A 28 -3.51 -2.01 -2.79
CA VAL A 28 -2.54 -3.07 -2.45
C VAL A 28 -3.06 -3.89 -1.27
N PRO A 29 -3.31 -5.18 -1.49
CA PRO A 29 -3.80 -6.04 -0.41
C PRO A 29 -2.71 -6.37 0.60
N LEU A 30 -3.12 -6.86 1.76
CA LEU A 30 -2.18 -7.28 2.80
C LEU A 30 -1.71 -8.71 2.52
N ALA A 31 -0.87 -8.86 1.54
CA ALA A 31 -0.36 -10.17 1.13
C ALA A 31 1.16 -10.08 1.01
N GLU A 32 1.87 -10.81 1.84
CA GLU A 32 3.33 -10.74 1.90
C GLU A 32 4.00 -11.15 0.59
N ASP A 33 3.35 -11.97 -0.20
CA ASP A 33 3.87 -12.39 -1.49
C ASP A 33 3.50 -11.44 -2.62
N ASN A 34 2.79 -10.37 -2.31
CA ASN A 34 2.45 -9.35 -3.30
C ASN A 34 3.62 -8.38 -3.47
N THR A 35 4.07 -8.19 -4.71
CA THR A 35 5.22 -7.34 -5.00
C THR A 35 5.01 -5.89 -4.53
N HIS A 36 3.82 -5.36 -4.76
CA HIS A 36 3.53 -3.99 -4.34
C HIS A 36 3.53 -3.85 -2.82
N TYR A 37 3.07 -4.87 -2.12
CA TYR A 37 3.10 -4.86 -0.67
C TYR A 37 4.55 -4.82 -0.16
N GLN A 38 5.41 -5.64 -0.74
CA GLN A 38 6.83 -5.65 -0.38
C GLN A 38 7.48 -4.31 -0.69
N GLU A 39 7.10 -3.70 -1.80
CA GLU A 39 7.61 -2.39 -2.19
C GLU A 39 7.24 -1.32 -1.15
N ILE A 40 6.02 -1.37 -0.64
CA ILE A 40 5.56 -0.46 0.39
C ILE A 40 6.35 -0.65 1.68
N GLN A 41 6.62 -1.89 2.06
CA GLN A 41 7.39 -2.18 3.26
C GLN A 41 8.80 -1.60 3.17
N GLU A 42 9.44 -1.70 2.02
CA GLU A 42 10.75 -1.12 1.81
C GLU A 42 10.70 0.41 1.81
N TRP A 43 9.67 0.96 1.20
CA TRP A 43 9.51 2.41 1.15
C TRP A 43 9.31 3.00 2.55
N ALA A 44 8.63 2.30 3.43
CA ALA A 44 8.29 2.78 4.78
C ALA A 44 9.40 2.57 5.81
N LYS A 45 10.51 1.99 5.44
CA LYS A 45 11.63 1.76 6.35
C LYS A 45 12.22 3.04 6.89
#